data_db4e44f17f2e5faa0273fb5afc1fc7bd
#
_entry.id   db4e44f17f2e5faa0273fb5afc1fc7bd
#
_cell.length_a   1.000
_cell.length_b   1.000
_cell.length_c   1.000
_cell.angle_alpha   90.00
_cell.angle_beta   90.00
_cell.angle_gamma   90.00
#
_symmetry.space_group_name_H-M   'P 1'
#
loop_
_entity.id
_entity.type
_entity.pdbx_description
1 polymer ?
#
loop_
_entity_poly.entity_id
_entity_poly.type
_entity_poly.pdbx_seq_one_letter_code
_entity_poly.pdbx_strand_id
1 'polypeptide(L)'
;MGLGIDGLFNGIETFVGESKSNGHFENKRTVRYRNRVYNLVQEKLTKKFWTQIKLKKLDSTWSGISRELRQIPEIVAAYSYGLAAADAPEKALSHLSKALKTNWHSCLVEAYGRLEIKDGTKQLALGEQWLAKHSSDPQLLFALGSICSRMGFLGKAKDYMQST
;
A
#
# COMPACT_ATOMS: atom_id res chain seq x y z
N MET A 1 7.89 21.27 -15.34
CA MET A 1 9.20 20.91 -15.88
C MET A 1 9.69 19.71 -15.09
N GLY A 2 9.60 18.51 -15.69
CA GLY A 2 10.04 17.27 -15.06
C GLY A 2 11.56 17.19 -15.18
N LEU A 3 12.24 17.18 -14.04
CA LEU A 3 13.61 16.67 -13.99
C LEU A 3 13.48 15.18 -14.32
N GLY A 4 13.86 14.83 -15.56
CA GLY A 4 13.82 13.45 -16.02
C GLY A 4 14.72 12.60 -15.14
N ILE A 5 14.36 11.33 -15.03
CA ILE A 5 15.11 10.29 -14.33
C ILE A 5 16.57 10.28 -14.75
N ASP A 6 16.85 10.60 -16.01
CA ASP A 6 18.18 10.74 -16.59
C ASP A 6 19.03 11.82 -15.89
N GLY A 7 18.42 12.92 -15.41
CA GLY A 7 19.14 13.96 -14.66
C GLY A 7 19.53 13.52 -13.25
N LEU A 8 18.72 12.68 -12.59
CA LEU A 8 19.05 12.08 -11.29
C LEU A 8 20.15 11.01 -11.43
N PHE A 9 20.10 10.19 -12.48
CA PHE A 9 21.12 9.18 -12.75
C PHE A 9 22.48 9.84 -13.09
N ASN A 10 22.49 10.85 -13.96
CA ASN A 10 23.71 11.59 -14.29
C ASN A 10 24.33 12.29 -13.08
N GLY A 11 23.52 12.86 -12.17
CA GLY A 11 24.00 13.49 -10.93
C GLY A 11 24.68 12.51 -9.99
N ILE A 12 24.17 11.28 -9.89
CA ILE A 12 24.73 10.23 -9.04
C ILE A 12 26.02 9.65 -9.66
N GLU A 13 26.04 9.45 -10.98
CA GLU A 13 27.23 8.99 -11.71
C GLU A 13 28.35 10.03 -11.66
N THR A 14 28.04 11.32 -11.77
CA THR A 14 29.01 12.43 -11.64
C THR A 14 29.60 12.46 -10.23
N PHE A 15 28.78 12.33 -9.19
CA PHE A 15 29.25 12.29 -7.79
C PHE A 15 30.16 11.08 -7.50
N VAL A 16 29.85 9.90 -8.08
CA VAL A 16 30.68 8.70 -7.96
C VAL A 16 31.96 8.82 -8.82
N GLY A 17 31.90 9.51 -9.97
CA GLY A 17 33.04 9.73 -10.87
C GLY A 17 34.06 10.74 -10.33
N GLU A 18 33.62 11.85 -9.75
CA GLU A 18 34.50 12.88 -9.16
C GLU A 18 35.27 12.35 -7.93
N SER A 19 34.72 11.41 -7.17
CA SER A 19 35.41 10.75 -6.05
C SER A 19 36.63 9.90 -6.51
N LYS A 20 36.69 9.53 -7.79
CA LYS A 20 37.84 8.77 -8.35
C LYS A 20 39.03 9.65 -8.75
N SER A 21 38.83 10.96 -8.94
CA SER A 21 39.88 11.86 -9.47
C SER A 21 40.76 12.49 -8.39
N ASN A 22 40.32 12.50 -7.13
CA ASN A 22 41.12 13.05 -6.03
C ASN A 22 41.95 11.96 -5.35
N GLY A 23 43.15 11.68 -5.83
CA GLY A 23 44.16 10.70 -5.42
C GLY A 23 44.35 10.37 -3.93
N HIS A 24 43.29 10.31 -3.17
CA HIS A 24 43.25 9.87 -1.79
C HIS A 24 43.08 8.36 -1.76
N PHE A 25 44.00 7.64 -1.14
CA PHE A 25 43.93 6.19 -0.90
C PHE A 25 42.68 5.88 -0.05
N GLU A 26 41.56 5.63 -0.72
CA GLU A 26 40.31 5.25 -0.07
C GLU A 26 40.46 3.83 0.51
N ASN A 27 40.29 3.69 1.81
CA ASN A 27 40.37 2.42 2.51
C ASN A 27 39.32 1.44 1.91
N LYS A 28 39.69 0.16 1.68
CA LYS A 28 38.81 -0.91 1.17
C LYS A 28 37.45 -0.99 1.92
N ARG A 29 37.43 -0.62 3.20
CA ARG A 29 36.22 -0.56 4.04
C ARG A 29 35.28 0.57 3.55
N THR A 30 35.80 1.75 3.28
CA THR A 30 35.05 2.92 2.82
C THR A 30 34.44 2.68 1.44
N VAL A 31 35.20 2.09 0.52
CA VAL A 31 34.72 1.70 -0.83
C VAL A 31 33.57 0.68 -0.72
N ARG A 32 33.71 -0.33 0.14
CA ARG A 32 32.66 -1.33 0.34
C ARG A 32 31.39 -0.73 0.93
N TYR A 33 31.51 0.17 1.89
CA TYR A 33 30.37 0.88 2.50
C TYR A 33 29.67 1.77 1.49
N ARG A 34 30.42 2.57 0.73
CA ARG A 34 29.87 3.43 -0.35
C ARG A 34 29.10 2.62 -1.39
N ASN A 35 29.66 1.52 -1.89
CA ASN A 35 29.00 0.66 -2.87
C ASN A 35 27.70 0.05 -2.31
N ARG A 36 27.70 -0.34 -1.03
CA ARG A 36 26.51 -0.85 -0.37
C ARG A 36 25.40 0.20 -0.25
N VAL A 37 25.77 1.43 0.14
CA VAL A 37 24.83 2.56 0.20
C VAL A 37 24.29 2.90 -1.20
N TYR A 38 25.16 2.93 -2.21
CA TYR A 38 24.76 3.18 -3.61
C TYR A 38 23.73 2.13 -4.08
N ASN A 39 24.01 0.86 -3.87
CA ASN A 39 23.09 -0.21 -4.28
C ASN A 39 21.73 -0.12 -3.57
N LEU A 40 21.70 0.18 -2.27
CA LEU A 40 20.48 0.37 -1.51
C LEU A 40 19.66 1.58 -1.99
N VAL A 41 20.32 2.68 -2.35
CA VAL A 41 19.68 3.86 -2.91
C VAL A 41 19.07 3.55 -4.28
N GLN A 42 19.82 2.88 -5.15
CA GLN A 42 19.35 2.43 -6.46
C GLN A 42 18.13 1.51 -6.36
N GLU A 43 18.18 0.52 -5.49
CA GLU A 43 17.05 -0.39 -5.25
C GLU A 43 15.79 0.37 -4.81
N LYS A 44 15.91 1.29 -3.84
CA LYS A 44 14.79 2.10 -3.36
C LYS A 44 14.22 3.03 -4.43
N LEU A 45 15.08 3.69 -5.22
CA LEU A 45 14.65 4.58 -6.30
C LEU A 45 13.92 3.79 -7.40
N THR A 46 14.48 2.64 -7.79
CA THR A 46 13.86 1.75 -8.79
C THR A 46 12.50 1.26 -8.30
N LYS A 47 12.40 0.81 -7.05
CA LYS A 47 11.14 0.37 -6.45
C LYS A 47 10.10 1.50 -6.46
N LYS A 48 10.48 2.71 -6.01
CA LYS A 48 9.60 3.88 -6.01
C LYS A 48 9.11 4.25 -7.41
N PHE A 49 9.99 4.19 -8.40
CA PHE A 49 9.67 4.46 -9.80
C PHE A 49 8.64 3.47 -10.36
N TRP A 50 8.86 2.16 -10.18
CA TRP A 50 7.93 1.14 -10.63
C TRP A 50 6.57 1.22 -9.93
N THR A 51 6.57 1.58 -8.64
CA THR A 51 5.34 1.84 -7.88
C THR A 51 4.53 2.98 -8.50
N GLN A 52 5.17 4.08 -8.87
CA GLN A 52 4.52 5.22 -9.51
C GLN A 52 3.93 4.87 -10.88
N ILE A 53 4.65 4.08 -11.68
CA ILE A 53 4.16 3.61 -12.99
C ILE A 53 2.94 2.70 -12.81
N LYS A 54 3.00 1.75 -11.86
CA LYS A 54 1.87 0.85 -11.56
C LYS A 54 0.63 1.63 -11.15
N LEU A 55 0.78 2.62 -10.26
CA LEU A 55 -0.33 3.48 -9.82
C LEU A 55 -0.95 4.26 -10.98
N LYS A 56 -0.12 4.92 -11.81
CA LYS A 56 -0.62 5.67 -12.98
C LYS A 56 -1.40 4.76 -13.95
N LYS A 57 -0.87 3.57 -14.24
CA LYS A 57 -1.53 2.61 -15.11
C LYS A 57 -2.86 2.13 -14.50
N LEU A 58 -2.87 1.84 -13.21
CA LEU A 58 -4.07 1.40 -12.49
C LEU A 58 -5.15 2.50 -12.48
N ASP A 59 -4.77 3.74 -12.15
CA ASP A 59 -5.69 4.90 -12.13
C ASP A 59 -6.24 5.20 -13.53
N SER A 60 -5.42 5.10 -14.58
CA SER A 60 -5.88 5.29 -15.96
C SER A 60 -6.85 4.20 -16.41
N THR A 61 -6.57 2.93 -16.05
CA THR A 61 -7.47 1.81 -16.31
C THR A 61 -8.80 2.00 -15.59
N TRP A 62 -8.76 2.36 -14.30
CA TRP A 62 -9.95 2.65 -13.50
C TRP A 62 -10.80 3.77 -14.09
N SER A 63 -10.16 4.84 -14.55
CA SER A 63 -10.85 5.98 -15.18
C SER A 63 -11.51 5.62 -16.51
N GLY A 64 -10.97 4.64 -17.23
CA GLY A 64 -11.51 4.12 -18.48
C GLY A 64 -12.70 3.17 -18.32
N ILE A 65 -12.93 2.65 -17.09
CA ILE A 65 -14.07 1.76 -16.81
C ILE A 65 -15.36 2.60 -16.72
N SER A 66 -16.48 2.09 -17.28
CA SER A 66 -17.77 2.77 -17.19
C SER A 66 -18.26 2.93 -15.76
N ARG A 67 -19.14 3.90 -15.50
CA ARG A 67 -19.66 4.18 -14.16
C ARG A 67 -20.39 2.98 -13.57
N GLU A 68 -21.13 2.24 -14.41
CA GLU A 68 -21.92 1.07 -14.03
C GLU A 68 -21.00 -0.05 -13.55
N LEU A 69 -19.94 -0.33 -14.30
CA LEU A 69 -18.95 -1.37 -13.95
C LEU A 69 -18.18 -1.01 -12.67
N ARG A 70 -17.90 0.28 -12.43
CA ARG A 70 -17.25 0.72 -11.18
C ARG A 70 -18.11 0.58 -9.92
N GLN A 71 -19.39 0.22 -10.06
CA GLN A 71 -20.27 -0.08 -8.93
C GLN A 71 -20.35 -1.57 -8.60
N ILE A 72 -19.78 -2.43 -9.46
CA ILE A 72 -19.73 -3.88 -9.22
C ILE A 72 -18.73 -4.17 -8.10
N PRO A 73 -19.15 -4.83 -6.99
CA PRO A 73 -18.31 -5.05 -5.82
C PRO A 73 -16.99 -5.75 -6.12
N GLU A 74 -16.99 -6.74 -7.01
CA GLU A 74 -15.81 -7.50 -7.39
C GLU A 74 -14.79 -6.62 -8.13
N ILE A 75 -15.24 -5.71 -8.96
CA ILE A 75 -14.37 -4.76 -9.68
C ILE A 75 -13.77 -3.75 -8.71
N VAL A 76 -14.57 -3.26 -7.76
CA VAL A 76 -14.10 -2.37 -6.68
C VAL A 76 -13.06 -3.07 -5.82
N ALA A 77 -13.29 -4.31 -5.43
CA ALA A 77 -12.34 -5.11 -4.64
C ALA A 77 -11.05 -5.34 -5.42
N ALA A 78 -11.13 -5.72 -6.70
CA ALA A 78 -9.96 -5.93 -7.56
C ALA A 78 -9.11 -4.66 -7.71
N TYR A 79 -9.74 -3.51 -7.93
CA TYR A 79 -9.04 -2.22 -7.97
C TYR A 79 -8.36 -1.90 -6.65
N SER A 80 -9.02 -2.16 -5.52
CA SER A 80 -8.45 -1.91 -4.17
C SER A 80 -7.26 -2.83 -3.88
N TYR A 81 -7.30 -4.10 -4.29
CA TYR A 81 -6.14 -4.98 -4.23
C TYR A 81 -4.98 -4.47 -5.12
N GLY A 82 -5.30 -3.97 -6.30
CA GLY A 82 -4.31 -3.33 -7.19
C GLY A 82 -3.63 -2.12 -6.54
N LEU A 83 -4.39 -1.26 -5.85
CA LEU A 83 -3.86 -0.12 -5.10
C LEU A 83 -2.93 -0.56 -3.96
N ALA A 84 -3.33 -1.58 -3.19
CA ALA A 84 -2.50 -2.12 -2.12
C ALA A 84 -1.19 -2.72 -2.66
N ALA A 85 -1.26 -3.49 -3.76
CA ALA A 85 -0.10 -4.06 -4.44
C ALA A 85 0.83 -2.99 -5.07
N ALA A 86 0.29 -1.80 -5.35
CA ALA A 86 1.02 -0.63 -5.82
C ALA A 86 1.48 0.28 -4.66
N ASP A 87 1.61 -0.24 -3.44
CA ASP A 87 2.08 0.46 -2.24
C ASP A 87 1.25 1.71 -1.88
N ALA A 88 -0.07 1.64 -2.14
CA ALA A 88 -1.03 2.69 -1.83
C ALA A 88 -2.23 2.18 -1.00
N PRO A 89 -2.00 1.50 0.15
CA PRO A 89 -3.06 0.86 0.92
C PRO A 89 -4.05 1.88 1.54
N GLU A 90 -3.63 3.11 1.84
CA GLU A 90 -4.51 4.16 2.35
C GLU A 90 -5.52 4.62 1.29
N LYS A 91 -5.13 4.67 0.01
CA LYS A 91 -6.05 4.91 -1.10
C LYS A 91 -7.06 3.76 -1.23
N ALA A 92 -6.58 2.51 -1.11
CA ALA A 92 -7.45 1.33 -1.11
C ALA A 92 -8.47 1.37 0.03
N LEU A 93 -8.04 1.71 1.27
CA LEU A 93 -8.92 1.89 2.42
C LEU A 93 -10.01 2.94 2.15
N SER A 94 -9.61 4.10 1.65
CA SER A 94 -10.55 5.17 1.32
C SER A 94 -11.58 4.74 0.27
N HIS A 95 -11.12 4.00 -0.74
CA HIS A 95 -11.97 3.51 -1.82
C HIS A 95 -12.98 2.47 -1.33
N LEU A 96 -12.51 1.45 -0.59
CA LEU A 96 -13.37 0.41 0.00
C LEU A 96 -14.38 1.00 0.99
N SER A 97 -13.93 1.94 1.84
CA SER A 97 -14.83 2.58 2.81
C SER A 97 -15.95 3.37 2.15
N LYS A 98 -15.68 4.05 1.03
CA LYS A 98 -16.72 4.73 0.24
C LYS A 98 -17.68 3.74 -0.40
N ALA A 99 -17.17 2.67 -0.98
CA ALA A 99 -17.99 1.64 -1.62
C ALA A 99 -18.89 0.94 -0.61
N LEU A 100 -18.38 0.55 0.57
CA LEU A 100 -19.15 -0.08 1.65
C LEU A 100 -20.26 0.83 2.22
N LYS A 101 -20.07 2.14 2.24
CA LYS A 101 -21.11 3.09 2.64
C LYS A 101 -22.29 3.11 1.65
N THR A 102 -22.02 2.89 0.37
CA THR A 102 -23.02 2.96 -0.69
C THR A 102 -23.67 1.61 -0.94
N ASN A 103 -22.86 0.56 -0.96
CA ASN A 103 -23.31 -0.81 -1.22
C ASN A 103 -22.57 -1.77 -0.28
N TRP A 104 -23.28 -2.25 0.74
CA TRP A 104 -22.74 -3.25 1.68
C TRP A 104 -22.70 -4.60 1.00
N HIS A 105 -21.51 -5.15 0.81
CA HIS A 105 -21.32 -6.43 0.13
C HIS A 105 -20.19 -7.23 0.77
N SER A 106 -20.38 -8.54 0.96
CA SER A 106 -19.41 -9.43 1.64
C SER A 106 -18.01 -9.40 1.03
N CYS A 107 -17.92 -9.39 -0.30
CA CYS A 107 -16.65 -9.30 -1.04
C CYS A 107 -15.88 -8.01 -0.72
N LEU A 108 -16.56 -6.88 -0.51
CA LEU A 108 -15.92 -5.61 -0.13
C LEU A 108 -15.47 -5.63 1.34
N VAL A 109 -16.26 -6.24 2.23
CA VAL A 109 -15.90 -6.44 3.64
C VAL A 109 -14.67 -7.35 3.76
N GLU A 110 -14.64 -8.43 2.98
CA GLU A 110 -13.47 -9.31 2.90
C GLU A 110 -12.22 -8.56 2.42
N ALA A 111 -12.34 -7.80 1.32
CA ALA A 111 -11.24 -7.00 0.80
C ALA A 111 -10.74 -5.98 1.83
N TYR A 112 -11.67 -5.36 2.57
CA TYR A 112 -11.36 -4.44 3.66
C TYR A 112 -10.59 -5.13 4.80
N GLY A 113 -11.01 -6.31 5.23
CA GLY A 113 -10.36 -7.08 6.29
C GLY A 113 -8.95 -7.56 5.92
N ARG A 114 -8.73 -7.87 4.64
CA ARG A 114 -7.42 -8.32 4.12
C ARG A 114 -6.43 -7.19 3.86
N LEU A 115 -6.90 -5.94 3.82
CA LEU A 115 -6.04 -4.79 3.54
C LEU A 115 -5.03 -4.58 4.69
N GLU A 116 -3.75 -4.59 4.37
CA GLU A 116 -2.67 -4.33 5.32
C GLU A 116 -2.25 -2.86 5.26
N ILE A 117 -2.39 -2.16 6.38
CA ILE A 117 -2.04 -0.75 6.54
C ILE A 117 -1.06 -0.63 7.69
N LYS A 118 -0.08 0.27 7.58
CA LYS A 118 0.94 0.47 8.63
C LYS A 118 0.35 0.85 9.97
N ASP A 119 -0.64 1.76 9.95
CA ASP A 119 -1.43 2.13 11.12
C ASP A 119 -2.87 1.64 10.93
N GLY A 120 -3.16 0.47 11.47
CA GLY A 120 -4.49 -0.14 11.41
C GLY A 120 -5.56 0.54 12.26
N THR A 121 -5.20 1.57 13.06
CA THR A 121 -6.12 2.23 13.99
C THR A 121 -7.32 2.85 13.28
N LYS A 122 -7.08 3.55 12.16
CA LYS A 122 -8.17 4.12 11.34
C LYS A 122 -9.04 3.05 10.72
N GLN A 123 -8.41 1.96 10.25
CA GLN A 123 -9.13 0.82 9.67
C GLN A 123 -10.01 0.17 10.73
N LEU A 124 -9.48 -0.11 11.91
CA LEU A 124 -10.24 -0.70 13.01
C LEU A 124 -11.41 0.20 13.43
N ALA A 125 -11.17 1.49 13.67
CA ALA A 125 -12.20 2.44 14.09
C ALA A 125 -13.34 2.57 13.07
N LEU A 126 -13.04 2.59 11.76
CA LEU A 126 -14.06 2.61 10.72
C LEU A 126 -14.89 1.32 10.70
N GLY A 127 -14.24 0.17 10.83
CA GLY A 127 -14.92 -1.12 10.88
C GLY A 127 -15.82 -1.26 12.13
N GLU A 128 -15.36 -0.79 13.29
CA GLU A 128 -16.16 -0.79 14.53
C GLU A 128 -17.41 0.11 14.42
N GLN A 129 -17.34 1.23 13.70
CA GLN A 129 -18.53 2.06 13.43
C GLN A 129 -19.62 1.32 12.64
N TRP A 130 -19.24 0.38 11.78
CA TRP A 130 -20.21 -0.39 11.00
C TRP A 130 -20.94 -1.44 11.82
N LEU A 131 -20.39 -1.87 12.97
CA LEU A 131 -21.07 -2.80 13.89
C LEU A 131 -22.43 -2.26 14.36
N ALA A 132 -22.61 -0.93 14.43
CA ALA A 132 -23.90 -0.34 14.80
C ALA A 132 -25.04 -0.74 13.87
N LYS A 133 -24.74 -1.05 12.60
CA LYS A 133 -25.73 -1.46 11.56
C LYS A 133 -25.59 -2.91 11.13
N HIS A 134 -24.45 -3.53 11.36
CA HIS A 134 -24.07 -4.87 10.87
C HIS A 134 -23.46 -5.70 12.00
N SER A 135 -24.06 -5.67 13.21
CA SER A 135 -23.52 -6.30 14.42
C SER A 135 -23.36 -7.82 14.32
N SER A 136 -24.18 -8.47 13.52
CA SER A 136 -24.20 -9.94 13.33
C SER A 136 -23.68 -10.36 11.97
N ASP A 137 -22.98 -9.49 11.24
CA ASP A 137 -22.36 -9.83 9.96
C ASP A 137 -21.07 -10.63 10.20
N PRO A 138 -21.03 -11.94 9.87
CA PRO A 138 -19.86 -12.78 10.13
C PRO A 138 -18.62 -12.30 9.40
N GLN A 139 -18.78 -11.73 8.18
CA GLN A 139 -17.68 -11.22 7.40
C GLN A 139 -17.05 -9.98 8.06
N LEU A 140 -17.88 -9.10 8.63
CA LEU A 140 -17.39 -7.94 9.36
C LEU A 140 -16.67 -8.34 10.65
N LEU A 141 -17.24 -9.26 11.43
CA LEU A 141 -16.63 -9.76 12.66
C LEU A 141 -15.28 -10.43 12.35
N PHE A 142 -15.22 -11.27 11.33
CA PHE A 142 -13.98 -11.90 10.89
C PHE A 142 -12.94 -10.87 10.42
N ALA A 143 -13.35 -9.84 9.65
CA ALA A 143 -12.49 -8.76 9.21
C ALA A 143 -11.89 -7.97 10.40
N LEU A 144 -12.73 -7.61 11.39
CA LEU A 144 -12.28 -6.91 12.60
C LEU A 144 -11.34 -7.78 13.46
N GLY A 145 -11.65 -9.06 13.61
CA GLY A 145 -10.77 -10.02 14.29
C GLY A 145 -9.40 -10.11 13.62
N SER A 146 -9.37 -10.17 12.29
CA SER A 146 -8.14 -10.20 11.50
C SER A 146 -7.32 -8.92 11.65
N ILE A 147 -7.96 -7.74 11.61
CA ILE A 147 -7.32 -6.44 11.83
C ILE A 147 -6.73 -6.36 13.24
N CYS A 148 -7.51 -6.72 14.27
CA CYS A 148 -7.07 -6.75 15.66
C CYS A 148 -5.88 -7.68 15.87
N SER A 149 -5.89 -8.87 15.26
CA SER A 149 -4.78 -9.82 15.32
C SER A 149 -3.49 -9.24 14.74
N ARG A 150 -3.54 -8.60 13.58
CA ARG A 150 -2.37 -7.92 12.97
C ARG A 150 -1.83 -6.77 13.82
N MET A 151 -2.70 -6.07 14.56
CA MET A 151 -2.33 -4.99 15.48
C MET A 151 -1.84 -5.50 16.84
N GLY A 152 -1.86 -6.83 17.09
CA GLY A 152 -1.48 -7.40 18.38
C GLY A 152 -2.57 -7.32 19.46
N PHE A 153 -3.79 -6.91 19.13
CA PHE A 153 -4.93 -6.86 20.06
C PHE A 153 -5.59 -8.23 20.20
N LEU A 154 -4.84 -9.21 20.71
CA LEU A 154 -5.24 -10.62 20.71
C LEU A 154 -6.55 -10.90 21.47
N GLY A 155 -6.82 -10.19 22.57
CA GLY A 155 -8.08 -10.30 23.31
C GLY A 155 -9.28 -9.91 22.44
N LYS A 156 -9.26 -8.71 21.87
CA LYS A 156 -10.31 -8.24 20.95
C LYS A 156 -10.45 -9.14 19.71
N ALA A 157 -9.33 -9.61 19.17
CA ALA A 157 -9.34 -10.52 18.01
C ALA A 157 -10.11 -11.80 18.34
N LYS A 158 -9.85 -12.39 19.51
CA LYS A 158 -10.55 -13.57 20.00
C LYS A 158 -12.05 -13.31 20.16
N ASP A 159 -12.43 -12.19 20.80
CA ASP A 159 -13.82 -11.82 21.02
C ASP A 159 -14.60 -11.72 19.70
N TYR A 160 -14.05 -11.02 18.71
CA TYR A 160 -14.68 -10.94 17.38
C TYR A 160 -14.79 -12.30 16.69
N MET A 161 -13.75 -13.14 16.76
CA MET A 161 -13.73 -14.46 16.11
C MET A 161 -14.68 -15.46 16.78
N GLN A 162 -14.95 -15.31 18.07
CA GLN A 162 -15.93 -16.15 18.78
C GLN A 162 -17.37 -15.72 18.55
N SER A 163 -17.58 -14.49 18.08
CA SER A 163 -18.90 -13.94 17.76
C SER A 163 -19.31 -14.20 16.30
N THR A 164 -18.45 -14.85 15.53
CA THR A 164 -18.68 -15.27 14.14
C THR A 164 -19.38 -16.61 14.12
#